data_c48228f67e2eaa84870bc9d3e68f550f
#
_entry.id   c48228f67e2eaa84870bc9d3e68f550f
#
_cell.length_a   1.000
_cell.length_b   1.000
_cell.length_c   1.000
_cell.angle_alpha   90.00
_cell.angle_beta   90.00
_cell.angle_gamma   90.00
#
_symmetry.space_group_name_H-M   'P 1'
#
loop_
_entity.id
_entity.type
_entity.pdbx_description
1 polymer ?
#
loop_
_entity_poly.entity_id
_entity_poly.type
_entity_poly.pdbx_seq_one_letter_code
_entity_poly.pdbx_strand_id
1 'polypeptide(L)'
;MRLTTNLHNKRMQSDAAEPLFAAVCVYGESTMTLEEYRLDFESASNRSVSMPLAGAFVWLCIGLISLQVSERTGILLLLFSSGVIFPLALVISKFRGEVLISSKNPLAQLMGYCVLMVNLLWAVHIPLFIYAPEFVPLSLGIGLGLHWVVYSWIVKHNVGTIHAVLRTVLVLVAWFIFREQRLFSIAMVVVLVYTVSIFQMLNRPIN
;
A
#
# COMPACT_ATOMS: atom_id res chain seq x y z
N MET A 1 -8.70 66.15 -28.70
CA MET A 1 -8.48 66.26 -27.22
C MET A 1 -9.28 65.20 -26.50
N ARG A 2 -8.64 64.37 -25.66
CA ARG A 2 -9.17 63.27 -24.83
C ARG A 2 -9.50 61.96 -25.52
N LEU A 3 -8.50 61.10 -25.55
CA LEU A 3 -8.62 59.63 -25.55
C LEU A 3 -7.34 59.05 -24.91
N THR A 4 -7.18 59.17 -23.59
CA THR A 4 -6.10 58.50 -22.83
C THR A 4 -6.53 58.30 -21.36
N THR A 5 -7.53 57.43 -21.10
CA THR A 5 -7.86 57.06 -19.72
C THR A 5 -8.54 55.70 -19.62
N ASN A 6 -8.11 54.70 -20.35
CA ASN A 6 -8.74 53.35 -20.18
C ASN A 6 -7.79 52.14 -20.28
N LEU A 7 -6.48 52.38 -20.14
CA LEU A 7 -5.50 51.28 -20.14
C LEU A 7 -4.84 50.99 -18.78
N HIS A 8 -5.16 51.78 -17.75
CA HIS A 8 -4.55 51.60 -16.43
C HIS A 8 -5.35 50.73 -15.47
N ASN A 9 -6.63 50.43 -15.77
CA ASN A 9 -7.50 49.67 -14.86
C ASN A 9 -7.62 48.18 -15.19
N LYS A 10 -6.97 47.69 -16.25
CA LYS A 10 -6.94 46.24 -16.61
C LYS A 10 -5.71 45.51 -16.08
N ARG A 11 -4.70 46.24 -15.58
CA ARG A 11 -3.45 45.63 -15.04
C ARG A 11 -3.50 45.37 -13.54
N MET A 12 -4.47 45.91 -12.81
CA MET A 12 -4.57 45.71 -11.35
C MET A 12 -5.50 44.57 -10.92
N GLN A 13 -6.14 43.84 -11.86
CA GLN A 13 -7.01 42.72 -11.54
C GLN A 13 -6.39 41.34 -11.83
N SER A 14 -5.17 41.31 -12.42
CA SER A 14 -4.43 40.08 -12.69
C SER A 14 -3.51 39.65 -11.54
N ASP A 15 -3.13 40.56 -10.65
CA ASP A 15 -2.08 40.29 -9.64
C ASP A 15 -2.63 39.80 -8.30
N ALA A 16 -3.95 39.67 -8.15
CA ALA A 16 -4.56 39.25 -6.88
C ALA A 16 -4.83 37.73 -6.75
N ALA A 17 -4.65 36.95 -7.81
CA ALA A 17 -4.92 35.51 -7.80
C ALA A 17 -3.65 34.63 -7.71
N GLU A 18 -2.46 35.20 -7.87
CA GLU A 18 -1.20 34.47 -7.82
C GLU A 18 -0.63 34.09 -6.43
N PRO A 19 -0.91 34.81 -5.32
CA PRO A 19 -0.23 34.48 -4.07
C PRO A 19 -0.75 33.19 -3.39
N LEU A 20 -1.91 32.66 -3.79
CA LEU A 20 -2.46 31.45 -3.13
C LEU A 20 -1.90 30.16 -3.70
N PHE A 21 -1.50 30.13 -4.99
CA PHE A 21 -0.85 28.98 -5.60
C PHE A 21 0.67 28.97 -5.42
N ALA A 22 1.31 30.13 -5.28
CA ALA A 22 2.74 30.25 -5.01
C ALA A 22 3.12 29.81 -3.58
N ALA A 23 2.21 29.92 -2.61
CA ALA A 23 2.46 29.53 -1.22
C ALA A 23 2.46 28.01 -1.00
N VAL A 24 2.01 27.21 -1.98
CA VAL A 24 2.02 25.74 -1.89
C VAL A 24 3.36 25.11 -2.39
N CYS A 25 4.21 25.91 -3.05
CA CYS A 25 5.48 25.44 -3.61
C CYS A 25 6.74 25.86 -2.84
N VAL A 26 6.64 26.48 -1.68
CA VAL A 26 7.81 26.74 -0.81
C VAL A 26 7.96 25.61 0.20
N TYR A 27 8.01 24.37 -0.27
CA TYR A 27 8.80 23.33 0.39
C TYR A 27 10.23 23.54 -0.11
N GLY A 28 11.14 23.76 0.83
CA GLY A 28 12.53 24.10 0.55
C GLY A 28 13.11 23.29 -0.59
N GLU A 29 13.85 23.91 -1.49
CA GLU A 29 14.57 23.32 -2.61
C GLU A 29 15.35 22.10 -2.13
N SER A 30 14.73 20.92 -2.19
CA SER A 30 15.46 19.67 -2.10
C SER A 30 16.19 19.56 -3.43
N THR A 31 17.49 19.64 -3.38
CA THR A 31 18.37 19.55 -4.56
C THR A 31 18.37 18.16 -5.19
N MET A 32 17.64 17.19 -4.61
CA MET A 32 17.57 15.80 -5.06
C MET A 32 16.55 15.62 -6.19
N THR A 33 17.00 14.94 -7.24
CA THR A 33 16.15 14.49 -8.34
C THR A 33 15.26 13.32 -7.91
N LEU A 34 14.21 13.00 -8.69
CA LEU A 34 13.35 11.85 -8.43
C LEU A 34 14.15 10.53 -8.40
N GLU A 35 15.18 10.41 -9.25
CA GLU A 35 16.05 9.21 -9.27
C GLU A 35 16.87 9.08 -7.99
N GLU A 36 17.40 10.18 -7.49
CA GLU A 36 18.15 10.19 -6.22
C GLU A 36 17.23 9.81 -5.05
N TYR A 37 15.97 10.27 -5.03
CA TYR A 37 14.99 9.82 -4.04
C TYR A 37 14.68 8.33 -4.14
N ARG A 38 14.63 7.76 -5.35
CA ARG A 38 14.43 6.32 -5.56
C ARG A 38 15.61 5.51 -5.05
N LEU A 39 16.83 5.92 -5.36
CA LEU A 39 18.04 5.27 -4.88
C LEU A 39 18.15 5.32 -3.35
N ASP A 40 17.85 6.48 -2.74
CA ASP A 40 17.80 6.63 -1.28
C ASP A 40 16.73 5.73 -0.66
N PHE A 41 15.52 5.68 -1.25
CA PHE A 41 14.44 4.79 -0.81
C PHE A 41 14.86 3.32 -0.89
N GLU A 42 15.47 2.87 -1.98
CA GLU A 42 15.90 1.49 -2.17
C GLU A 42 17.04 1.11 -1.23
N SER A 43 18.01 2.00 -1.05
CA SER A 43 19.15 1.76 -0.14
C SER A 43 18.69 1.68 1.32
N ALA A 44 17.81 2.57 1.76
CA ALA A 44 17.26 2.58 3.12
C ALA A 44 16.34 1.39 3.38
N SER A 45 15.52 1.02 2.41
CA SER A 45 14.53 -0.06 2.56
C SER A 45 15.11 -1.46 2.37
N ASN A 46 16.36 -1.61 1.92
CA ASN A 46 17.03 -2.89 1.70
C ASN A 46 16.11 -3.94 1.05
N ARG A 47 15.50 -3.57 -0.10
CA ARG A 47 14.52 -4.36 -0.86
C ARG A 47 13.12 -4.49 -0.21
N SER A 48 12.87 -3.90 0.96
CA SER A 48 11.55 -3.87 1.66
C SER A 48 10.90 -5.24 1.91
N VAL A 49 11.70 -6.29 2.16
CA VAL A 49 11.20 -7.67 2.29
C VAL A 49 10.47 -7.92 3.61
N SER A 50 10.69 -7.08 4.64
CA SER A 50 10.07 -7.25 5.96
C SER A 50 8.54 -7.17 5.92
N MET A 51 7.97 -6.29 5.09
CA MET A 51 6.51 -6.17 4.94
C MET A 51 5.86 -7.44 4.36
N PRO A 52 6.31 -7.98 3.21
CA PRO A 52 5.75 -9.20 2.67
C PRO A 52 6.01 -10.44 3.54
N LEU A 53 7.12 -10.50 4.27
CA LEU A 53 7.36 -11.58 5.24
C LEU A 53 6.33 -11.56 6.38
N ALA A 54 6.10 -10.38 6.98
CA ALA A 54 5.08 -10.22 8.02
C ALA A 54 3.69 -10.56 7.50
N GLY A 55 3.35 -10.08 6.30
CA GLY A 55 2.08 -10.39 5.63
C GLY A 55 1.91 -11.89 5.39
N ALA A 56 2.92 -12.55 4.80
CA ALA A 56 2.88 -14.00 4.55
C ALA A 56 2.70 -14.80 5.83
N PHE A 57 3.42 -14.44 6.89
CA PHE A 57 3.33 -15.11 8.19
C PHE A 57 1.92 -14.98 8.80
N VAL A 58 1.39 -13.76 8.87
CA VAL A 58 0.05 -13.51 9.44
C VAL A 58 -1.03 -14.25 8.64
N TRP A 59 -1.01 -14.16 7.31
CA TRP A 59 -1.98 -14.88 6.48
C TRP A 59 -1.87 -16.40 6.60
N LEU A 60 -0.65 -16.95 6.73
CA LEU A 60 -0.44 -18.38 6.96
C LEU A 60 -1.06 -18.80 8.30
N CYS A 61 -0.76 -18.09 9.39
CA CYS A 61 -1.32 -18.39 10.70
C CYS A 61 -2.86 -18.37 10.67
N ILE A 62 -3.46 -17.32 10.11
CA ILE A 62 -4.92 -17.20 10.01
C ILE A 62 -5.53 -18.29 9.14
N GLY A 63 -4.90 -18.63 8.02
CA GLY A 63 -5.35 -19.73 7.18
C GLY A 63 -5.40 -21.05 7.94
N LEU A 64 -4.34 -21.38 8.69
CA LEU A 64 -4.28 -22.62 9.49
C LEU A 64 -5.29 -22.59 10.64
N ILE A 65 -5.42 -21.47 11.36
CA ILE A 65 -6.39 -21.32 12.46
C ILE A 65 -7.83 -21.45 11.94
N SER A 66 -8.11 -20.95 10.74
CA SER A 66 -9.45 -20.99 10.16
C SER A 66 -10.01 -22.41 9.97
N LEU A 67 -9.15 -23.42 9.92
CA LEU A 67 -9.56 -24.83 9.86
C LEU A 67 -10.07 -25.38 11.20
N GLN A 68 -9.82 -24.67 12.31
CA GLN A 68 -10.13 -25.14 13.67
C GLN A 68 -11.23 -24.31 14.36
N VAL A 69 -11.66 -23.21 13.74
CA VAL A 69 -12.65 -22.28 14.35
C VAL A 69 -13.85 -22.10 13.43
N SER A 70 -14.93 -21.53 13.94
CA SER A 70 -16.07 -21.16 13.10
C SER A 70 -15.67 -20.11 12.07
N GLU A 71 -16.32 -20.11 10.90
CA GLU A 71 -16.04 -19.16 9.84
C GLU A 71 -16.07 -17.70 10.35
N ARG A 72 -17.11 -17.34 11.11
CA ARG A 72 -17.26 -15.99 11.67
C ARG A 72 -16.11 -15.63 12.62
N THR A 73 -15.66 -16.57 13.45
CA THR A 73 -14.51 -16.38 14.33
C THR A 73 -13.22 -16.20 13.54
N GLY A 74 -13.01 -17.02 12.51
CA GLY A 74 -11.86 -16.91 11.62
C GLY A 74 -11.81 -15.57 10.91
N ILE A 75 -12.94 -15.07 10.40
CA ILE A 75 -13.05 -13.75 9.76
C ILE A 75 -12.76 -12.62 10.76
N LEU A 76 -13.25 -12.71 11.99
CA LEU A 76 -12.97 -11.74 13.03
C LEU A 76 -11.46 -11.70 13.36
N LEU A 77 -10.85 -12.86 13.50
CA LEU A 77 -9.40 -12.98 13.70
C LEU A 77 -8.62 -12.41 12.52
N LEU A 78 -9.05 -12.63 11.28
CA LEU A 78 -8.44 -12.05 10.09
C LEU A 78 -8.48 -10.52 10.14
N LEU A 79 -9.61 -9.92 10.49
CA LEU A 79 -9.73 -8.47 10.63
C LEU A 79 -8.68 -7.94 11.61
N PHE A 80 -8.66 -8.41 12.84
CA PHE A 80 -7.72 -7.90 13.85
C PHE A 80 -6.26 -8.21 13.52
N SER A 81 -5.95 -9.41 13.03
CA SER A 81 -4.58 -9.78 12.69
C SER A 81 -4.03 -9.03 11.48
N SER A 82 -4.89 -8.53 10.59
CA SER A 82 -4.43 -7.65 9.50
C SER A 82 -3.76 -6.37 10.02
N GLY A 83 -4.21 -5.84 11.16
CA GLY A 83 -3.58 -4.72 11.85
C GLY A 83 -2.21 -5.06 12.49
N VAL A 84 -1.94 -6.34 12.76
CA VAL A 84 -0.67 -6.80 13.34
C VAL A 84 0.46 -6.87 12.29
N ILE A 85 0.13 -6.91 10.99
CA ILE A 85 1.12 -7.02 9.91
C ILE A 85 2.17 -5.90 9.99
N PHE A 86 1.74 -4.65 10.17
CA PHE A 86 2.67 -3.52 10.20
C PHE A 86 3.58 -3.51 11.45
N PRO A 87 3.08 -3.67 12.69
CA PRO A 87 3.94 -3.83 13.86
C PRO A 87 4.92 -5.00 13.74
N LEU A 88 4.47 -6.14 13.20
CA LEU A 88 5.35 -7.30 12.97
C LEU A 88 6.44 -6.98 11.94
N ALA A 89 6.09 -6.28 10.85
CA ALA A 89 7.07 -5.85 9.85
C ALA A 89 8.12 -4.92 10.45
N LEU A 90 7.75 -4.02 11.39
CA LEU A 90 8.70 -3.16 12.11
C LEU A 90 9.66 -3.98 12.99
N VAL A 91 9.21 -5.07 13.58
CA VAL A 91 10.08 -5.98 14.34
C VAL A 91 11.05 -6.68 13.38
N ILE A 92 10.56 -7.25 12.30
CA ILE A 92 11.39 -7.95 11.30
C ILE A 92 12.41 -6.99 10.68
N SER A 93 12.00 -5.75 10.38
CA SER A 93 12.87 -4.73 9.75
C SER A 93 14.09 -4.38 10.60
N LYS A 94 13.93 -4.36 11.93
CA LYS A 94 15.06 -4.13 12.87
C LYS A 94 16.14 -5.22 12.73
N PHE A 95 15.73 -6.48 12.59
CA PHE A 95 16.68 -7.60 12.41
C PHE A 95 17.32 -7.60 11.01
N ARG A 96 16.65 -7.02 10.01
CA ARG A 96 17.13 -6.96 8.62
C ARG A 96 17.87 -5.67 8.28
N GLY A 97 17.90 -4.69 9.19
CA GLY A 97 18.47 -3.37 8.90
C GLY A 97 17.67 -2.56 7.86
N GLU A 98 16.36 -2.81 7.71
CA GLU A 98 15.48 -2.09 6.80
C GLU A 98 14.87 -0.86 7.49
N VAL A 99 14.84 0.28 6.80
CA VAL A 99 14.12 1.48 7.25
C VAL A 99 12.76 1.53 6.57
N LEU A 100 11.69 1.14 7.27
CA LEU A 100 10.34 1.14 6.73
C LEU A 100 9.64 2.50 6.81
N ILE A 101 10.04 3.34 7.76
CA ILE A 101 9.47 4.67 7.98
C ILE A 101 10.59 5.69 7.89
N SER A 102 10.47 6.62 6.94
CA SER A 102 11.36 7.77 6.81
C SER A 102 10.54 9.03 6.54
N SER A 103 10.74 10.06 7.35
CA SER A 103 10.14 11.38 7.10
C SER A 103 10.96 12.24 6.13
N LYS A 104 12.18 11.82 5.81
CA LYS A 104 13.10 12.59 4.96
C LYS A 104 12.87 12.34 3.48
N ASN A 105 12.45 11.12 3.11
CA ASN A 105 12.24 10.74 1.72
C ASN A 105 10.74 10.83 1.35
N PRO A 106 10.34 11.66 0.37
CA PRO A 106 8.95 11.82 -0.03
C PRO A 106 8.33 10.53 -0.59
N LEU A 107 9.11 9.61 -1.17
CA LEU A 107 8.62 8.32 -1.64
C LEU A 107 8.30 7.37 -0.48
N ALA A 108 9.04 7.44 0.62
CA ALA A 108 8.71 6.71 1.85
C ALA A 108 7.44 7.27 2.49
N GLN A 109 7.23 8.60 2.46
CA GLN A 109 5.98 9.22 2.91
C GLN A 109 4.80 8.78 2.03
N LEU A 110 4.98 8.74 0.69
CA LEU A 110 3.97 8.24 -0.24
C LEU A 110 3.55 6.80 0.10
N MET A 111 4.51 5.91 0.39
CA MET A 111 4.19 4.56 0.88
C MET A 111 3.41 4.57 2.19
N GLY A 112 3.73 5.49 3.10
CA GLY A 112 2.96 5.70 4.34
C GLY A 112 1.50 6.08 4.05
N TYR A 113 1.24 7.00 3.12
CA TYR A 113 -0.12 7.35 2.70
C TYR A 113 -0.84 6.18 2.02
N CYS A 114 -0.14 5.35 1.25
CA CYS A 114 -0.72 4.13 0.68
C CYS A 114 -1.15 3.13 1.77
N VAL A 115 -0.35 2.97 2.81
CA VAL A 115 -0.72 2.14 3.98
C VAL A 115 -1.92 2.73 4.71
N LEU A 116 -1.98 4.05 4.90
CA LEU A 116 -3.14 4.73 5.48
C LEU A 116 -4.39 4.50 4.63
N MET A 117 -4.31 4.65 3.30
CA MET A 117 -5.43 4.42 2.37
C MET A 117 -5.99 3.00 2.52
N VAL A 118 -5.12 1.99 2.62
CA VAL A 118 -5.53 0.60 2.85
C VAL A 118 -6.20 0.42 4.22
N ASN A 119 -5.72 1.10 5.26
CA ASN A 119 -6.35 1.06 6.57
C ASN A 119 -7.74 1.73 6.57
N LEU A 120 -7.97 2.78 5.79
CA LEU A 120 -9.29 3.40 5.65
C LEU A 120 -10.35 2.46 5.04
N LEU A 121 -9.95 1.38 4.35
CA LEU A 121 -10.87 0.33 3.89
C LEU A 121 -11.56 -0.42 5.04
N TRP A 122 -11.11 -0.25 6.28
CA TRP A 122 -11.86 -0.76 7.44
C TRP A 122 -13.28 -0.20 7.51
N ALA A 123 -13.52 1.00 7.00
CA ALA A 123 -14.87 1.55 6.85
C ALA A 123 -15.78 0.70 5.96
N VAL A 124 -15.20 -0.11 5.06
CA VAL A 124 -15.93 -1.08 4.21
C VAL A 124 -15.96 -2.45 4.89
N HIS A 125 -14.85 -2.87 5.52
CA HIS A 125 -14.77 -4.21 6.12
C HIS A 125 -15.69 -4.38 7.33
N ILE A 126 -15.93 -3.33 8.13
CA ILE A 126 -16.82 -3.39 9.29
C ILE A 126 -18.27 -3.67 8.88
N PRO A 127 -18.90 -2.91 7.98
CA PRO A 127 -20.24 -3.24 7.47
C PRO A 127 -20.30 -4.62 6.80
N LEU A 128 -19.29 -5.00 6.02
CA LEU A 128 -19.23 -6.34 5.42
C LEU A 128 -19.24 -7.42 6.50
N PHE A 129 -18.46 -7.27 7.57
CA PHE A 129 -18.46 -8.25 8.67
C PHE A 129 -19.82 -8.41 9.34
N ILE A 130 -20.60 -7.33 9.42
CA ILE A 130 -21.92 -7.33 10.06
C ILE A 130 -22.97 -8.00 9.15
N TYR A 131 -23.03 -7.62 7.87
CA TYR A 131 -24.11 -7.93 6.95
C TYR A 131 -23.79 -9.04 5.93
N ALA A 132 -22.51 -9.24 5.58
CA ALA A 132 -22.06 -10.19 4.57
C ALA A 132 -20.63 -10.67 4.87
N PRO A 133 -20.42 -11.37 6.01
CA PRO A 133 -19.08 -11.69 6.50
C PRO A 133 -18.24 -12.51 5.51
N GLU A 134 -18.84 -13.32 4.66
CA GLU A 134 -18.17 -14.12 3.64
C GLU A 134 -17.39 -13.29 2.60
N PHE A 135 -17.72 -11.98 2.45
CA PHE A 135 -16.98 -11.08 1.55
C PHE A 135 -15.77 -10.42 2.21
N VAL A 136 -15.62 -10.50 3.52
CA VAL A 136 -14.48 -9.88 4.21
C VAL A 136 -13.13 -10.45 3.76
N PRO A 137 -12.93 -11.79 3.67
CA PRO A 137 -11.68 -12.35 3.18
C PRO A 137 -11.34 -11.92 1.75
N LEU A 138 -12.36 -11.84 0.88
CA LEU A 138 -12.22 -11.35 -0.49
C LEU A 138 -11.77 -9.88 -0.51
N SER A 139 -12.53 -9.02 0.14
CA SER A 139 -12.32 -7.57 0.17
C SER A 139 -10.96 -7.20 0.81
N LEU A 140 -10.63 -7.83 1.93
CA LEU A 140 -9.38 -7.60 2.64
C LEU A 140 -8.19 -8.23 1.88
N GLY A 141 -8.39 -9.42 1.31
CA GLY A 141 -7.42 -10.08 0.45
C GLY A 141 -7.00 -9.20 -0.72
N ILE A 142 -7.94 -8.59 -1.43
CA ILE A 142 -7.66 -7.68 -2.55
C ILE A 142 -7.13 -6.35 -2.04
N GLY A 143 -7.83 -5.71 -1.09
CA GLY A 143 -7.54 -4.36 -0.63
C GLY A 143 -6.10 -4.18 -0.13
N LEU A 144 -5.62 -5.13 0.69
CA LEU A 144 -4.23 -5.14 1.17
C LEU A 144 -3.18 -5.36 0.06
N GLY A 145 -3.59 -5.70 -1.15
CA GLY A 145 -2.69 -5.85 -2.30
C GLY A 145 -2.54 -4.60 -3.17
N LEU A 146 -3.49 -3.66 -3.11
CA LEU A 146 -3.56 -2.57 -4.10
C LEU A 146 -2.39 -1.58 -4.00
N HIS A 147 -1.88 -1.29 -2.82
CA HIS A 147 -0.77 -0.36 -2.63
C HIS A 147 0.54 -0.83 -3.28
N TRP A 148 0.66 -2.12 -3.62
CA TRP A 148 1.82 -2.65 -4.31
C TRP A 148 2.03 -2.08 -5.71
N VAL A 149 0.97 -1.58 -6.36
CA VAL A 149 1.07 -0.87 -7.65
C VAL A 149 1.94 0.37 -7.50
N VAL A 150 1.74 1.15 -6.43
CA VAL A 150 2.56 2.34 -6.14
C VAL A 150 4.00 1.95 -5.82
N TYR A 151 4.20 0.87 -5.08
CA TYR A 151 5.54 0.33 -4.82
C TYR A 151 6.30 0.02 -6.13
N SER A 152 5.62 -0.62 -7.13
CA SER A 152 6.20 -0.86 -8.45
C SER A 152 6.71 0.41 -9.13
N TRP A 153 5.93 1.48 -9.05
CA TRP A 153 6.30 2.77 -9.64
C TRP A 153 7.51 3.39 -8.94
N ILE A 154 7.57 3.28 -7.61
CA ILE A 154 8.71 3.80 -6.83
C ILE A 154 9.99 3.08 -7.21
N VAL A 155 9.99 1.75 -7.20
CA VAL A 155 11.21 0.93 -7.44
C VAL A 155 11.49 0.65 -8.91
N LYS A 156 10.72 1.23 -9.84
CA LYS A 156 10.85 0.99 -11.30
C LYS A 156 10.90 -0.50 -11.69
N HIS A 157 10.17 -1.33 -10.97
CA HIS A 157 10.15 -2.77 -11.22
C HIS A 157 8.72 -3.33 -11.09
N ASN A 158 8.35 -4.24 -11.99
CA ASN A 158 6.96 -4.74 -12.08
C ASN A 158 6.53 -5.65 -10.92
N VAL A 159 7.38 -5.94 -9.93
CA VAL A 159 7.08 -6.86 -8.83
C VAL A 159 5.78 -6.52 -8.10
N GLY A 160 5.53 -5.25 -7.81
CA GLY A 160 4.33 -4.84 -7.10
C GLY A 160 3.08 -4.89 -7.99
N THR A 161 3.19 -4.52 -9.27
CA THR A 161 2.08 -4.65 -10.23
C THR A 161 1.72 -6.13 -10.44
N ILE A 162 2.71 -7.00 -10.60
CA ILE A 162 2.49 -8.45 -10.70
C ILE A 162 1.84 -8.97 -9.43
N HIS A 163 2.32 -8.56 -8.24
CA HIS A 163 1.71 -8.91 -6.95
C HIS A 163 0.24 -8.52 -6.89
N ALA A 164 -0.08 -7.25 -7.18
CA ALA A 164 -1.44 -6.73 -7.07
C ALA A 164 -2.41 -7.43 -8.03
N VAL A 165 -2.02 -7.60 -9.29
CA VAL A 165 -2.85 -8.25 -10.31
C VAL A 165 -3.03 -9.73 -10.00
N LEU A 166 -1.92 -10.46 -9.76
CA LEU A 166 -1.95 -11.88 -9.47
C LEU A 166 -2.79 -12.18 -8.22
N ARG A 167 -2.58 -11.40 -7.15
CA ARG A 167 -3.34 -11.51 -5.91
C ARG A 167 -4.82 -11.26 -6.13
N THR A 168 -5.20 -10.20 -6.84
CA THR A 168 -6.60 -9.87 -7.12
C THR A 168 -7.28 -10.99 -7.90
N VAL A 169 -6.67 -11.47 -8.97
CA VAL A 169 -7.23 -12.53 -9.81
C VAL A 169 -7.36 -13.84 -9.03
N LEU A 170 -6.27 -14.29 -8.38
CA LEU A 170 -6.27 -15.57 -7.68
C LEU A 170 -7.18 -15.58 -6.44
N VAL A 171 -7.26 -14.48 -5.69
CA VAL A 171 -8.17 -14.34 -4.55
C VAL A 171 -9.63 -14.40 -5.03
N LEU A 172 -9.95 -13.72 -6.13
CA LEU A 172 -11.29 -13.77 -6.72
C LEU A 172 -11.64 -15.20 -7.19
N VAL A 173 -10.73 -15.86 -7.88
CA VAL A 173 -10.90 -17.24 -8.34
C VAL A 173 -11.09 -18.18 -7.15
N ALA A 174 -10.26 -18.07 -6.11
CA ALA A 174 -10.35 -18.89 -4.91
C ALA A 174 -11.71 -18.69 -4.20
N TRP A 175 -12.20 -17.46 -4.11
CA TRP A 175 -13.49 -17.15 -3.49
C TRP A 175 -14.66 -17.83 -4.19
N PHE A 176 -14.64 -17.93 -5.52
CA PHE A 176 -15.70 -18.61 -6.29
C PHE A 176 -15.61 -20.13 -6.23
N ILE A 177 -14.38 -20.68 -6.27
CA ILE A 177 -14.17 -22.14 -6.37
C ILE A 177 -14.29 -22.82 -5.00
N PHE A 178 -13.72 -22.26 -3.94
CA PHE A 178 -13.61 -22.92 -2.63
C PHE A 178 -14.66 -22.41 -1.64
N ARG A 179 -15.94 -22.61 -1.94
CA ARG A 179 -17.05 -22.05 -1.17
C ARG A 179 -17.08 -22.50 0.30
N GLU A 180 -16.70 -23.73 0.59
CA GLU A 180 -16.71 -24.32 1.94
C GLU A 180 -15.50 -23.87 2.80
N GLN A 181 -14.40 -23.46 2.15
CA GLN A 181 -13.16 -23.10 2.82
C GLN A 181 -12.58 -21.79 2.28
N ARG A 182 -13.44 -20.79 2.07
CA ARG A 182 -13.05 -19.49 1.47
C ARG A 182 -11.88 -18.84 2.18
N LEU A 183 -11.95 -18.74 3.51
CA LEU A 183 -10.92 -18.07 4.29
C LEU A 183 -9.57 -18.77 4.18
N PHE A 184 -9.54 -20.11 4.33
CA PHE A 184 -8.33 -20.90 4.17
C PHE A 184 -7.73 -20.75 2.77
N SER A 185 -8.54 -20.94 1.75
CA SER A 185 -8.08 -20.90 0.34
C SER A 185 -7.55 -19.51 -0.05
N ILE A 186 -8.23 -18.46 0.34
CA ILE A 186 -7.76 -17.08 0.12
C ILE A 186 -6.45 -16.83 0.87
N ALA A 187 -6.35 -17.29 2.13
CA ALA A 187 -5.14 -17.12 2.90
C ALA A 187 -3.94 -17.82 2.22
N MET A 188 -4.11 -19.06 1.73
CA MET A 188 -3.06 -19.79 1.03
C MET A 188 -2.67 -19.12 -0.29
N VAL A 189 -3.63 -18.60 -1.05
CA VAL A 189 -3.36 -17.82 -2.26
C VAL A 189 -2.53 -16.57 -1.92
N VAL A 190 -2.88 -15.86 -0.88
CA VAL A 190 -2.14 -14.65 -0.46
C VAL A 190 -0.71 -15.02 -0.04
N VAL A 191 -0.53 -16.11 0.72
CA VAL A 191 0.81 -16.62 1.09
C VAL A 191 1.63 -16.96 -0.15
N LEU A 192 1.03 -17.65 -1.12
CA LEU A 192 1.69 -18.00 -2.38
C LEU A 192 2.16 -16.74 -3.13
N VAL A 193 1.29 -15.74 -3.26
CA VAL A 193 1.63 -14.49 -3.96
C VAL A 193 2.72 -13.72 -3.22
N TYR A 194 2.70 -13.67 -1.88
CA TYR A 194 3.79 -13.10 -1.11
C TYR A 194 5.11 -13.85 -1.33
N THR A 195 5.08 -15.18 -1.35
CA THR A 195 6.28 -16.01 -1.59
C THR A 195 6.90 -15.69 -2.94
N VAL A 196 6.08 -15.62 -4.00
CA VAL A 196 6.55 -15.24 -5.34
C VAL A 196 7.16 -13.83 -5.33
N SER A 197 6.51 -12.88 -4.64
CA SER A 197 6.99 -11.50 -4.57
C SER A 197 8.29 -11.37 -3.78
N ILE A 198 8.42 -12.07 -2.66
CA ILE A 198 9.66 -12.12 -1.87
C ILE A 198 10.81 -12.66 -2.73
N PHE A 199 10.57 -13.75 -3.47
CA PHE A 199 11.58 -14.30 -4.37
C PHE A 199 12.00 -13.29 -5.45
N GLN A 200 11.04 -12.61 -6.08
CA GLN A 200 11.34 -11.55 -7.06
C GLN A 200 12.11 -10.38 -6.44
N MET A 201 11.72 -9.93 -5.23
CA MET A 201 12.38 -8.82 -4.54
C MET A 201 13.83 -9.16 -4.18
N LEU A 202 14.10 -10.38 -3.76
CA LEU A 202 15.46 -10.83 -3.40
C LEU A 202 16.37 -10.97 -4.63
N ASN A 203 15.82 -11.32 -5.79
CA ASN A 203 16.59 -11.58 -7.00
C ASN A 203 16.65 -10.39 -7.98
N ARG A 204 15.85 -9.32 -7.77
CA ARG A 204 15.90 -8.16 -8.65
C ARG A 204 17.22 -7.39 -8.50
N PRO A 205 17.77 -6.83 -9.58
CA PRO A 205 18.87 -5.89 -9.48
C PRO A 205 18.40 -4.63 -8.73
N ILE A 206 19.28 -4.02 -7.95
CA ILE A 206 19.11 -2.67 -7.40
C ILE A 206 19.78 -1.74 -8.42
N ASN A 207 18.98 -0.93 -9.11
CA ASN A 207 19.45 0.01 -10.13
C ASN A 207 19.75 1.35 -9.51
#